data_6f9bfceba46e0d856e405059775b0fae
#
_entry.id   6f9bfceba46e0d856e405059775b0fae
#
_cell.length_a   1.000
_cell.length_b   1.000
_cell.length_c   1.000
_cell.angle_alpha   90.00
_cell.angle_beta   90.00
_cell.angle_gamma   90.00
#
_symmetry.space_group_name_H-M   'P 1'
#
loop_
_entity.id
_entity.type
_entity.pdbx_description
1 polymer ?
#
loop_
_entity_poly.entity_id
_entity_poly.type
_entity_poly.pdbx_seq_one_letter_code
_entity_poly.pdbx_strand_id
1 'polypeptide(L)'
;MKRNLYRNLESMLLATVIASSASVALAQTPAKRSFNLPPSADLNYAINANQRGLPLNGTAIIHWKTDKATYSITTETKAMLLGKILEAKSEGTVDAFGLAPSTSTEKRYRKDPTTVTFNRDAKTITFSASDANYPIKGGEQDRNSIVWQLATIARSTPNKFKTGASIPVTVVGQKDADAWVFKVNKAEKIKTATGDLNTVKVSRVIKDGDNGQKLDIWFAPSMEWYPARVRITEPEGDFIEQTLTKVDPV
;
A
#
# COMPACT_ATOMS: atom_id res chain seq x y z
N MET A 1 65.31 52.35 46.99
CA MET A 1 65.23 52.10 48.47
C MET A 1 64.55 50.75 48.72
N LYS A 2 65.34 49.80 49.27
CA LYS A 2 64.91 48.73 50.19
C LYS A 2 63.70 47.86 49.72
N ARG A 3 63.67 46.59 49.70
CA ARG A 3 64.42 45.45 50.25
C ARG A 3 63.49 44.19 50.15
N ASN A 4 64.09 43.13 49.61
CA ASN A 4 63.96 41.74 50.05
C ASN A 4 62.64 41.24 50.74
N LEU A 5 62.12 40.11 50.41
CA LEU A 5 62.53 38.81 50.97
C LEU A 5 61.80 37.62 50.29
N TYR A 6 62.61 36.62 50.10
CA TYR A 6 62.40 35.25 49.81
C TYR A 6 61.18 34.60 50.54
N ARG A 7 60.44 33.67 49.92
CA ARG A 7 60.51 32.31 50.45
C ARG A 7 59.84 31.29 49.56
N ASN A 8 60.54 30.23 49.32
CA ASN A 8 60.13 28.94 48.69
C ASN A 8 58.98 28.31 49.44
N LEU A 9 58.13 27.54 48.71
CA LEU A 9 57.71 26.16 49.07
C LEU A 9 57.05 25.55 47.84
N GLU A 10 57.74 24.64 47.24
CA GLU A 10 57.48 23.22 47.01
C GLU A 10 56.06 22.83 46.56
N SER A 11 56.01 22.35 45.32
CA SER A 11 55.56 21.05 44.90
C SER A 11 54.18 20.55 45.44
N MET A 12 53.20 20.52 44.55
CA MET A 12 52.38 19.31 44.41
C MET A 12 51.72 19.26 43.04
N LEU A 13 52.32 18.49 42.14
CA LEU A 13 51.70 18.05 40.90
C LEU A 13 50.60 17.09 41.24
N LEU A 14 49.33 17.51 41.14
CA LEU A 14 48.18 16.65 41.16
C LEU A 14 47.79 16.37 39.70
N ALA A 15 48.29 15.24 39.20
CA ALA A 15 47.88 14.74 37.87
C ALA A 15 46.45 14.21 37.95
N THR A 16 45.51 15.02 37.54
CA THR A 16 44.11 14.57 37.38
C THR A 16 43.99 13.77 36.08
N VAL A 17 44.01 12.46 36.17
CA VAL A 17 43.68 11.55 35.05
C VAL A 17 42.18 11.66 34.81
N ILE A 18 41.83 12.43 33.76
CA ILE A 18 40.45 12.42 33.23
C ILE A 18 40.32 11.15 32.40
N ALA A 19 39.72 10.12 33.04
CA ALA A 19 39.27 8.93 32.32
C ALA A 19 38.07 9.30 31.44
N SER A 20 38.34 9.57 30.19
CA SER A 20 37.29 9.73 29.16
C SER A 20 36.62 8.38 28.91
N SER A 21 35.51 8.12 29.61
CA SER A 21 34.63 7.02 29.27
C SER A 21 33.95 7.30 27.95
N ALA A 22 34.52 6.78 26.88
CA ALA A 22 33.85 6.75 25.55
C ALA A 22 32.60 5.84 25.71
N SER A 23 31.43 6.46 25.87
CA SER A 23 30.15 5.77 25.75
C SER A 23 30.00 5.34 24.30
N VAL A 24 30.22 4.05 24.03
CA VAL A 24 29.87 3.44 22.76
C VAL A 24 28.33 3.45 22.69
N ALA A 25 27.77 4.43 22.04
CA ALA A 25 26.36 4.42 21.65
C ALA A 25 26.17 3.24 20.70
N LEU A 26 25.67 2.12 21.22
CA LEU A 26 25.14 1.03 20.41
C LEU A 26 23.99 1.62 19.59
N ALA A 27 24.25 1.87 18.30
CA ALA A 27 23.22 2.19 17.35
C ALA A 27 22.21 1.05 17.36
N GLN A 28 21.07 1.25 18.04
CA GLN A 28 19.98 0.30 17.99
C GLN A 28 19.51 0.24 16.54
N THR A 29 19.75 -0.90 15.91
CA THR A 29 19.15 -1.22 14.60
C THR A 29 17.65 -1.00 14.74
N PRO A 30 17.02 -0.15 13.92
CA PRO A 30 15.56 0.06 14.01
C PRO A 30 14.88 -1.29 13.94
N ALA A 31 14.05 -1.61 14.91
CA ALA A 31 13.30 -2.86 14.92
C ALA A 31 12.54 -2.94 13.61
N LYS A 32 12.82 -4.00 12.82
CA LYS A 32 12.16 -4.26 11.54
C LYS A 32 10.65 -4.27 11.83
N ARG A 33 9.89 -3.32 11.29
CA ARG A 33 8.44 -3.30 11.42
C ARG A 33 7.91 -4.60 10.83
N SER A 34 7.31 -5.44 11.64
CA SER A 34 6.56 -6.58 11.14
C SER A 34 5.15 -6.09 10.78
N PHE A 35 4.76 -6.30 9.54
CA PHE A 35 3.40 -6.02 9.11
C PHE A 35 2.51 -7.23 9.35
N ASN A 36 1.28 -6.97 9.81
CA ASN A 36 0.24 -7.98 9.97
C ASN A 36 -0.59 -8.01 8.68
N LEU A 37 -0.16 -8.82 7.70
CA LEU A 37 -0.86 -8.97 6.44
C LEU A 37 -2.19 -9.73 6.66
N PRO A 38 -3.22 -9.47 5.84
CA PRO A 38 -4.38 -10.36 5.78
C PRO A 38 -3.93 -11.80 5.48
N PRO A 39 -4.56 -12.84 6.06
CA PRO A 39 -4.27 -14.23 5.71
C PRO A 39 -4.43 -14.51 4.21
N SER A 40 -3.78 -15.55 3.69
CA SER A 40 -3.99 -15.99 2.31
C SER A 40 -5.40 -16.47 2.09
N ALA A 41 -6.03 -16.06 0.99
CA ALA A 41 -7.40 -16.46 0.64
C ALA A 41 -7.70 -16.26 -0.84
N ASP A 42 -8.67 -17.02 -1.35
CA ASP A 42 -9.33 -16.77 -2.61
C ASP A 42 -10.63 -15.99 -2.35
N LEU A 43 -10.75 -14.80 -2.94
CA LEU A 43 -11.89 -13.92 -2.77
C LEU A 43 -12.68 -13.85 -4.07
N ASN A 44 -13.97 -14.19 -3.99
CA ASN A 44 -14.90 -14.15 -5.12
C ASN A 44 -15.78 -12.90 -5.03
N TYR A 45 -16.00 -12.25 -6.17
CA TYR A 45 -16.77 -11.01 -6.27
C TYR A 45 -17.83 -11.08 -7.37
N ALA A 46 -18.96 -10.47 -7.11
CA ALA A 46 -19.90 -10.06 -8.14
C ALA A 46 -19.51 -8.66 -8.67
N ILE A 47 -19.53 -8.51 -9.97
CA ILE A 47 -19.27 -7.24 -10.65
C ILE A 47 -20.59 -6.64 -11.11
N ASN A 48 -20.77 -5.36 -10.78
CA ASN A 48 -21.79 -4.48 -11.33
C ASN A 48 -21.08 -3.27 -11.94
N ALA A 49 -21.36 -2.97 -13.18
CA ALA A 49 -20.74 -1.83 -13.85
C ALA A 49 -21.77 -1.09 -14.70
N ASN A 50 -21.53 0.19 -14.91
CA ASN A 50 -22.17 1.00 -15.93
C ASN A 50 -21.09 1.58 -16.84
N GLN A 51 -21.21 1.32 -18.12
CA GLN A 51 -20.26 1.81 -19.12
C GLN A 51 -21.06 2.48 -20.24
N ARG A 52 -20.91 3.80 -20.34
CA ARG A 52 -21.64 4.62 -21.34
C ARG A 52 -23.17 4.40 -21.28
N GLY A 53 -23.70 4.33 -20.05
CA GLY A 53 -25.14 4.10 -19.81
C GLY A 53 -25.57 2.64 -19.95
N LEU A 54 -24.69 1.70 -20.29
CA LEU A 54 -25.01 0.27 -20.42
C LEU A 54 -24.66 -0.46 -19.14
N PRO A 55 -25.64 -1.14 -18.49
CA PRO A 55 -25.37 -1.98 -17.33
C PRO A 55 -24.64 -3.25 -17.76
N LEU A 56 -23.57 -3.58 -17.05
CA LEU A 56 -22.76 -4.78 -17.27
C LEU A 56 -22.61 -5.54 -15.96
N ASN A 57 -22.72 -6.86 -16.05
CA ASN A 57 -22.52 -7.77 -14.93
C ASN A 57 -21.40 -8.74 -15.21
N GLY A 58 -20.77 -9.23 -14.15
CA GLY A 58 -19.68 -10.18 -14.26
C GLY A 58 -19.28 -10.74 -12.91
N THR A 59 -18.13 -11.40 -12.89
CA THR A 59 -17.51 -11.96 -11.71
C THR A 59 -16.01 -11.64 -11.71
N ALA A 60 -15.43 -11.59 -10.52
CA ALA A 60 -13.98 -11.59 -10.37
C ALA A 60 -13.57 -12.59 -9.29
N ILE A 61 -12.39 -13.16 -9.44
CA ILE A 61 -11.69 -13.88 -8.41
C ILE A 61 -10.33 -13.23 -8.16
N ILE A 62 -9.98 -13.04 -6.90
CA ILE A 62 -8.69 -12.55 -6.47
C ILE A 62 -8.05 -13.61 -5.61
N HIS A 63 -6.90 -14.13 -6.05
CA HIS A 63 -6.04 -15.02 -5.28
C HIS A 63 -5.02 -14.17 -4.55
N TRP A 64 -5.20 -14.00 -3.25
CA TRP A 64 -4.24 -13.35 -2.36
C TRP A 64 -3.42 -14.39 -1.65
N LYS A 65 -2.10 -14.38 -1.83
CA LYS A 65 -1.16 -15.29 -1.18
C LYS A 65 -0.03 -14.54 -0.52
N THR A 66 0.35 -14.97 0.68
CA THR A 66 1.51 -14.42 1.41
C THR A 66 2.12 -15.46 2.35
N ASP A 67 3.45 -15.41 2.49
CA ASP A 67 4.22 -16.14 3.50
C ASP A 67 4.84 -15.20 4.55
N LYS A 68 4.34 -13.96 4.64
CA LYS A 68 4.84 -12.86 5.49
C LYS A 68 6.11 -12.17 4.96
N ALA A 69 6.90 -12.78 4.10
CA ALA A 69 8.10 -12.20 3.47
C ALA A 69 7.81 -11.77 2.03
N THR A 70 6.94 -12.52 1.36
CA THR A 70 6.52 -12.29 -0.03
C THR A 70 5.01 -12.22 -0.13
N TYR A 71 4.52 -11.68 -1.24
CA TYR A 71 3.11 -11.71 -1.60
C TYR A 71 2.92 -11.92 -3.10
N SER A 72 1.75 -12.45 -3.43
CA SER A 72 1.25 -12.53 -4.80
C SER A 72 -0.25 -12.26 -4.82
N ILE A 73 -0.68 -11.40 -5.75
CA ILE A 73 -2.07 -11.09 -6.04
C ILE A 73 -2.31 -11.46 -7.50
N THR A 74 -3.28 -12.33 -7.75
CA THR A 74 -3.73 -12.63 -9.12
C THR A 74 -5.22 -12.33 -9.19
N THR A 75 -5.63 -11.53 -10.16
CA THR A 75 -7.02 -11.14 -10.39
C THR A 75 -7.46 -11.64 -11.75
N GLU A 76 -8.59 -12.30 -11.82
CA GLU A 76 -9.28 -12.64 -13.05
C GLU A 76 -10.70 -12.06 -13.01
N THR A 77 -11.08 -11.30 -14.04
CA THR A 77 -12.42 -10.72 -14.17
C THR A 77 -13.08 -11.21 -15.45
N LYS A 78 -14.32 -11.67 -15.32
CA LYS A 78 -15.16 -12.14 -16.43
C LYS A 78 -16.41 -11.28 -16.54
N ALA A 79 -16.70 -10.77 -17.72
CA ALA A 79 -18.00 -10.20 -18.04
C ALA A 79 -18.92 -11.30 -18.59
N MET A 80 -20.20 -11.25 -18.23
CA MET A 80 -21.16 -12.32 -18.54
C MET A 80 -21.23 -12.67 -20.03
N LEU A 81 -21.13 -11.66 -20.92
CA LEU A 81 -21.27 -11.86 -22.37
C LEU A 81 -19.94 -11.93 -23.12
N LEU A 82 -18.84 -11.48 -22.52
CA LEU A 82 -17.53 -11.33 -23.19
C LEU A 82 -16.51 -12.36 -22.70
N GLY A 83 -16.82 -13.13 -21.67
CA GLY A 83 -15.84 -14.00 -21.01
C GLY A 83 -14.78 -13.21 -20.25
N LYS A 84 -13.54 -13.66 -20.28
CA LYS A 84 -12.42 -13.01 -19.57
C LYS A 84 -12.09 -11.65 -20.17
N ILE A 85 -12.17 -10.60 -19.35
CA ILE A 85 -11.95 -9.21 -19.75
C ILE A 85 -10.73 -8.57 -19.10
N LEU A 86 -10.26 -9.13 -17.96
CA LEU A 86 -9.08 -8.66 -17.25
C LEU A 86 -8.37 -9.83 -16.59
N GLU A 87 -7.06 -9.88 -16.77
CA GLU A 87 -6.12 -10.63 -15.94
C GLU A 87 -5.09 -9.65 -15.40
N ALA A 88 -4.86 -9.66 -14.10
CA ALA A 88 -3.84 -8.82 -13.49
C ALA A 88 -3.07 -9.62 -12.44
N LYS A 89 -1.78 -9.33 -12.32
CA LYS A 89 -0.91 -9.91 -11.31
C LYS A 89 -0.04 -8.83 -10.70
N SER A 90 0.13 -8.88 -9.39
CA SER A 90 1.15 -8.12 -8.66
C SER A 90 1.87 -9.08 -7.72
N GLU A 91 3.18 -9.02 -7.70
CA GLU A 91 4.00 -9.83 -6.80
C GLU A 91 5.20 -9.04 -6.31
N GLY A 92 5.69 -9.40 -5.14
CA GLY A 92 6.83 -8.75 -4.53
C GLY A 92 7.13 -9.26 -3.14
N THR A 93 7.88 -8.45 -2.41
CA THR A 93 8.30 -8.74 -1.04
C THR A 93 7.54 -7.86 -0.04
N VAL A 94 7.81 -8.07 1.25
CA VAL A 94 7.34 -7.21 2.35
C VAL A 94 8.56 -6.55 2.98
N ASP A 95 8.60 -5.22 2.95
CA ASP A 95 9.72 -4.42 3.45
C ASP A 95 9.32 -3.53 4.66
N ALA A 96 10.13 -2.52 4.96
CA ALA A 96 9.87 -1.57 6.05
C ALA A 96 8.64 -0.66 5.81
N PHE A 97 8.13 -0.60 4.59
CA PHE A 97 6.97 0.20 4.18
C PHE A 97 5.68 -0.62 4.02
N GLY A 98 5.77 -1.95 4.05
CA GLY A 98 4.69 -2.89 3.82
C GLY A 98 4.90 -3.68 2.53
N LEU A 99 3.88 -3.77 1.68
CA LEU A 99 4.02 -4.44 0.39
C LEU A 99 4.99 -3.67 -0.49
N ALA A 100 5.91 -4.41 -1.10
CA ALA A 100 6.97 -3.90 -1.93
C ALA A 100 6.93 -4.61 -3.30
N PRO A 101 6.12 -4.11 -4.26
CA PRO A 101 6.00 -4.70 -5.58
C PRO A 101 7.36 -4.87 -6.26
N SER A 102 7.56 -6.00 -6.93
CA SER A 102 8.67 -6.24 -7.86
C SER A 102 8.19 -6.15 -9.30
N THR A 103 7.00 -6.71 -9.56
CA THR A 103 6.42 -6.73 -10.90
C THR A 103 4.90 -6.64 -10.80
N SER A 104 4.29 -5.88 -11.70
CA SER A 104 2.85 -5.84 -11.90
C SER A 104 2.54 -5.99 -13.38
N THR A 105 1.66 -6.94 -13.72
CA THR A 105 1.21 -7.18 -15.10
C THR A 105 -0.30 -7.02 -15.20
N GLU A 106 -0.76 -6.52 -16.32
CA GLU A 106 -2.18 -6.39 -16.62
C GLU A 106 -2.46 -6.69 -18.09
N LYS A 107 -3.45 -7.56 -18.34
CA LYS A 107 -3.96 -7.87 -19.67
C LYS A 107 -5.45 -7.62 -19.71
N ARG A 108 -5.87 -6.63 -20.49
CA ARG A 108 -7.28 -6.30 -20.78
C ARG A 108 -7.76 -6.98 -22.05
N TYR A 109 -9.06 -7.14 -22.15
CA TYR A 109 -9.70 -7.68 -23.34
C TYR A 109 -9.24 -6.97 -24.62
N ARG A 110 -8.76 -7.75 -25.58
CA ARG A 110 -8.25 -7.25 -26.89
C ARG A 110 -7.14 -6.18 -26.79
N LYS A 111 -6.39 -6.15 -25.70
CA LYS A 111 -5.20 -5.31 -25.56
C LYS A 111 -3.99 -6.18 -25.29
N ASP A 112 -2.82 -5.71 -25.69
CA ASP A 112 -1.56 -6.35 -25.35
C ASP A 112 -1.32 -6.25 -23.83
N PRO A 113 -0.62 -7.22 -23.24
CA PRO A 113 -0.24 -7.14 -21.85
C PRO A 113 0.68 -5.96 -21.58
N THR A 114 0.50 -5.31 -20.44
CA THR A 114 1.43 -4.29 -19.95
C THR A 114 2.11 -4.77 -18.69
N THR A 115 3.38 -4.41 -18.51
CA THR A 115 4.19 -4.77 -17.36
C THR A 115 4.82 -3.53 -16.75
N VAL A 116 4.77 -3.43 -15.44
CA VAL A 116 5.51 -2.47 -14.63
C VAL A 116 6.58 -3.26 -13.85
N THR A 117 7.81 -2.80 -13.90
CA THR A 117 8.94 -3.39 -13.17
C THR A 117 9.47 -2.41 -12.13
N PHE A 118 9.54 -2.86 -10.88
CA PHE A 118 10.11 -2.12 -9.76
C PHE A 118 11.52 -2.68 -9.49
N ASN A 119 12.52 -2.15 -10.19
CA ASN A 119 13.91 -2.55 -9.97
C ASN A 119 14.46 -1.86 -8.71
N ARG A 120 14.48 -2.60 -7.60
CA ARG A 120 14.89 -2.05 -6.30
C ARG A 120 16.38 -1.82 -6.19
N ASP A 121 17.19 -2.60 -6.89
CA ASP A 121 18.66 -2.44 -6.91
C ASP A 121 19.03 -1.17 -7.66
N ALA A 122 18.44 -0.94 -8.84
CA ALA A 122 18.60 0.27 -9.61
C ALA A 122 17.76 1.45 -9.06
N LYS A 123 16.86 1.20 -8.09
CA LYS A 123 15.90 2.17 -7.53
C LYS A 123 15.04 2.86 -8.59
N THR A 124 14.56 2.11 -9.56
CA THR A 124 13.79 2.63 -10.70
C THR A 124 12.52 1.84 -10.94
N ILE A 125 11.49 2.52 -11.43
CA ILE A 125 10.22 1.95 -11.93
C ILE A 125 10.17 2.19 -13.42
N THR A 126 9.98 1.13 -14.20
CA THR A 126 9.91 1.17 -15.66
C THR A 126 8.63 0.49 -16.17
N PHE A 127 8.24 0.79 -17.40
CA PHE A 127 6.97 0.38 -17.99
C PHE A 127 7.20 -0.22 -19.37
N SER A 128 6.45 -1.27 -19.71
CA SER A 128 6.45 -1.81 -21.08
C SER A 128 5.63 -0.94 -22.05
N ALA A 129 4.77 -0.08 -21.54
CA ALA A 129 3.83 0.74 -22.32
C ALA A 129 4.19 2.25 -22.34
N SER A 130 5.36 2.62 -21.81
CA SER A 130 5.84 4.01 -21.72
C SER A 130 7.34 4.03 -21.48
N ASP A 131 8.03 5.03 -22.03
CA ASP A 131 9.45 5.30 -21.78
C ASP A 131 9.70 6.07 -20.47
N ALA A 132 8.63 6.36 -19.72
CA ALA A 132 8.74 7.02 -18.43
C ALA A 132 9.55 6.19 -17.43
N ASN A 133 10.27 6.86 -16.55
CA ASN A 133 11.07 6.25 -15.50
C ASN A 133 10.86 7.05 -14.21
N TYR A 134 10.59 6.36 -13.10
CA TYR A 134 10.36 6.98 -11.80
C TYR A 134 11.30 6.40 -10.75
N PRO A 135 11.79 7.21 -9.80
CA PRO A 135 12.64 6.70 -8.72
C PRO A 135 11.82 5.94 -7.68
N ILE A 136 12.35 4.84 -7.16
CA ILE A 136 11.84 4.17 -5.96
C ILE A 136 12.36 4.90 -4.73
N LYS A 137 11.43 5.38 -3.87
CA LYS A 137 11.70 6.05 -2.59
C LYS A 137 11.31 5.19 -1.39
N GLY A 138 10.48 4.17 -1.63
CA GLY A 138 9.90 3.25 -0.64
C GLY A 138 8.40 3.45 -0.45
N GLY A 139 7.65 2.35 -0.46
CA GLY A 139 6.20 2.34 -0.25
C GLY A 139 5.36 2.56 -1.52
N GLU A 140 5.97 2.64 -2.71
CA GLU A 140 5.25 2.69 -3.98
C GLU A 140 4.43 1.41 -4.17
N GLN A 141 3.20 1.57 -4.66
CA GLN A 141 2.26 0.48 -4.91
C GLN A 141 1.80 0.50 -6.36
N ASP A 142 1.60 -0.66 -6.96
CA ASP A 142 0.82 -0.73 -8.19
C ASP A 142 -0.70 -0.72 -7.91
N ARG A 143 -1.53 -0.66 -8.96
CA ARG A 143 -2.99 -0.56 -8.81
C ARG A 143 -3.64 -1.80 -8.18
N ASN A 144 -3.00 -2.96 -8.20
CA ASN A 144 -3.50 -4.18 -7.56
C ASN A 144 -3.04 -4.24 -6.09
N SER A 145 -1.78 -3.91 -5.83
CA SER A 145 -1.20 -3.99 -4.48
C SER A 145 -1.71 -2.91 -3.53
N ILE A 146 -2.13 -1.72 -4.03
CA ILE A 146 -2.57 -0.62 -3.17
C ILE A 146 -3.73 -1.00 -2.24
N VAL A 147 -4.69 -1.81 -2.71
CA VAL A 147 -5.83 -2.26 -1.91
C VAL A 147 -5.34 -3.11 -0.73
N TRP A 148 -4.42 -4.02 -0.97
CA TRP A 148 -3.83 -4.90 0.04
C TRP A 148 -2.87 -4.18 0.97
N GLN A 149 -2.15 -3.18 0.48
CA GLN A 149 -1.34 -2.28 1.30
C GLN A 149 -2.19 -1.52 2.32
N LEU A 150 -3.34 -1.00 1.91
CA LEU A 150 -4.28 -0.32 2.81
C LEU A 150 -4.85 -1.28 3.86
N ALA A 151 -5.23 -2.50 3.49
CA ALA A 151 -5.63 -3.55 4.42
C ALA A 151 -4.51 -3.90 5.42
N THR A 152 -3.27 -4.00 4.94
CA THR A 152 -2.07 -4.24 5.76
C THR A 152 -1.84 -3.11 6.76
N ILE A 153 -1.99 -1.84 6.35
CA ILE A 153 -1.88 -0.67 7.24
C ILE A 153 -2.98 -0.72 8.32
N ALA A 154 -4.22 -1.03 7.94
CA ALA A 154 -5.34 -1.13 8.87
C ALA A 154 -5.08 -2.18 9.97
N ARG A 155 -4.56 -3.34 9.60
CA ARG A 155 -4.23 -4.44 10.53
C ARG A 155 -3.01 -4.15 11.40
N SER A 156 -1.98 -3.54 10.82
CA SER A 156 -0.69 -3.34 11.49
C SER A 156 -0.64 -2.09 12.35
N THR A 157 -1.40 -1.07 11.97
CA THR A 157 -1.38 0.25 12.62
C THR A 157 -2.78 0.84 12.75
N PRO A 158 -3.67 0.25 13.59
CA PRO A 158 -5.06 0.70 13.73
C PRO A 158 -5.17 2.19 14.09
N ASN A 159 -4.19 2.72 14.82
CA ASN A 159 -4.14 4.14 15.18
C ASN A 159 -3.97 5.07 13.97
N LYS A 160 -3.36 4.61 12.88
CA LYS A 160 -3.23 5.34 11.62
C LYS A 160 -4.42 5.16 10.70
N PHE A 161 -5.33 4.23 11.02
CA PHE A 161 -6.51 3.90 10.23
C PHE A 161 -7.80 4.37 10.90
N LYS A 162 -7.77 5.56 11.51
CA LYS A 162 -8.92 6.18 12.16
C LYS A 162 -9.66 7.09 11.18
N THR A 163 -10.97 7.24 11.38
CA THR A 163 -11.81 8.20 10.62
C THR A 163 -11.15 9.58 10.56
N GLY A 164 -11.05 10.13 9.36
CA GLY A 164 -10.39 11.40 9.07
C GLY A 164 -8.89 11.29 8.76
N ALA A 165 -8.25 10.14 9.02
CA ALA A 165 -6.85 9.95 8.67
C ALA A 165 -6.63 10.02 7.16
N SER A 166 -5.47 10.56 6.77
CA SER A 166 -5.01 10.64 5.38
C SER A 166 -3.75 9.80 5.21
N ILE A 167 -3.75 8.98 4.17
CA ILE A 167 -2.66 8.04 3.87
C ILE A 167 -2.12 8.38 2.47
N PRO A 168 -0.98 9.08 2.37
CA PRO A 168 -0.33 9.35 1.10
C PRO A 168 0.40 8.10 0.60
N VAL A 169 0.26 7.78 -0.68
CA VAL A 169 0.93 6.66 -1.35
C VAL A 169 1.22 7.04 -2.79
N THR A 170 2.42 6.73 -3.29
CA THR A 170 2.68 6.77 -4.72
C THR A 170 2.07 5.53 -5.37
N VAL A 171 1.14 5.74 -6.29
CA VAL A 171 0.46 4.64 -7.02
C VAL A 171 0.92 4.65 -8.47
N VAL A 172 1.41 3.48 -8.89
CA VAL A 172 1.97 3.25 -10.21
C VAL A 172 0.91 2.63 -11.11
N GLY A 173 0.58 3.33 -12.19
CA GLY A 173 -0.32 2.89 -13.24
C GLY A 173 0.40 2.03 -14.28
N GLN A 174 -0.17 1.95 -15.50
CA GLN A 174 0.44 1.22 -16.61
C GLN A 174 1.56 2.00 -17.32
N LYS A 175 1.59 3.33 -17.19
CA LYS A 175 2.46 4.24 -17.94
C LYS A 175 3.10 5.34 -17.11
N ASP A 176 2.63 5.54 -15.90
CA ASP A 176 2.93 6.67 -15.02
C ASP A 176 2.89 6.28 -13.55
N ALA A 177 3.29 7.20 -12.69
CA ALA A 177 3.20 7.08 -11.25
C ALA A 177 2.72 8.42 -10.64
N ASP A 178 1.67 8.35 -9.82
CA ASP A 178 1.03 9.52 -9.23
C ASP A 178 1.02 9.45 -7.69
N ALA A 179 1.12 10.62 -7.07
CA ALA A 179 0.91 10.75 -5.65
C ALA A 179 -0.59 10.79 -5.32
N TRP A 180 -1.12 9.68 -4.77
CA TRP A 180 -2.49 9.60 -4.31
C TRP A 180 -2.56 9.84 -2.81
N VAL A 181 -3.71 10.36 -2.35
CA VAL A 181 -4.03 10.45 -0.93
C VAL A 181 -5.32 9.68 -0.69
N PHE A 182 -5.29 8.77 0.25
CA PHE A 182 -6.47 8.04 0.69
C PHE A 182 -6.97 8.61 2.01
N LYS A 183 -8.28 8.87 2.10
CA LYS A 183 -8.94 9.33 3.33
C LYS A 183 -9.76 8.19 3.93
N VAL A 184 -9.56 7.94 5.21
CA VAL A 184 -10.37 6.99 5.98
C VAL A 184 -11.67 7.68 6.37
N ASN A 185 -12.80 7.13 5.94
CA ASN A 185 -14.14 7.66 6.21
C ASN A 185 -14.75 6.99 7.45
N LYS A 186 -15.96 7.43 7.82
CA LYS A 186 -16.75 6.78 8.88
C LYS A 186 -17.09 5.35 8.49
N ALA A 187 -17.22 4.50 9.50
CA ALA A 187 -17.74 3.15 9.30
C ALA A 187 -19.17 3.21 8.73
N GLU A 188 -19.45 2.30 7.82
CA GLU A 188 -20.78 2.13 7.23
C GLU A 188 -21.10 0.65 7.01
N LYS A 189 -22.39 0.34 7.06
CA LYS A 189 -22.87 -1.02 6.79
C LYS A 189 -23.16 -1.17 5.31
N ILE A 190 -22.64 -2.23 4.70
CA ILE A 190 -22.93 -2.59 3.31
C ILE A 190 -23.60 -3.97 3.24
N LYS A 191 -24.44 -4.17 2.23
CA LYS A 191 -24.99 -5.48 1.89
C LYS A 191 -24.03 -6.23 0.98
N THR A 192 -23.81 -7.50 1.27
CA THR A 192 -23.04 -8.44 0.43
C THR A 192 -23.80 -9.76 0.33
N ALA A 193 -23.35 -10.68 -0.53
CA ALA A 193 -23.91 -12.02 -0.59
C ALA A 193 -23.67 -12.85 0.69
N THR A 194 -22.66 -12.48 1.49
CA THR A 194 -22.35 -13.07 2.79
C THR A 194 -23.16 -12.46 3.95
N GLY A 195 -24.06 -11.52 3.65
CA GLY A 195 -24.85 -10.78 4.62
C GLY A 195 -24.42 -9.31 4.77
N ASP A 196 -24.96 -8.65 5.78
CA ASP A 196 -24.64 -7.26 6.12
C ASP A 196 -23.29 -7.20 6.83
N LEU A 197 -22.37 -6.38 6.32
CA LEU A 197 -21.04 -6.19 6.88
C LEU A 197 -20.85 -4.76 7.37
N ASN A 198 -20.34 -4.60 8.60
CA ASN A 198 -19.81 -3.33 9.07
C ASN A 198 -18.43 -3.12 8.45
N THR A 199 -18.25 -2.04 7.73
CA THR A 199 -17.03 -1.76 6.96
C THR A 199 -16.45 -0.40 7.30
N VAL A 200 -15.17 -0.22 7.04
CA VAL A 200 -14.50 1.08 7.02
C VAL A 200 -14.23 1.44 5.58
N LYS A 201 -14.84 2.53 5.14
CA LYS A 201 -14.63 3.04 3.78
C LYS A 201 -13.35 3.87 3.70
N VAL A 202 -12.57 3.63 2.66
CA VAL A 202 -11.39 4.44 2.31
C VAL A 202 -11.56 4.95 0.90
N SER A 203 -11.36 6.25 0.69
CA SER A 203 -11.56 6.90 -0.61
C SER A 203 -10.29 7.59 -1.08
N ARG A 204 -9.94 7.44 -2.36
CA ARG A 204 -8.96 8.32 -3.00
C ARG A 204 -9.53 9.75 -3.00
N VAL A 205 -8.72 10.69 -2.53
CA VAL A 205 -9.01 12.12 -2.60
C VAL A 205 -8.67 12.61 -4.01
N ILE A 206 -9.66 13.12 -4.72
CA ILE A 206 -9.48 13.79 -6.01
C ILE A 206 -9.31 15.29 -5.71
N LYS A 207 -8.24 15.88 -6.21
CA LYS A 207 -8.00 17.31 -6.07
C LYS A 207 -8.87 18.08 -7.08
N ASP A 208 -9.22 19.31 -6.73
CA ASP A 208 -9.94 20.19 -7.65
C ASP A 208 -9.16 20.35 -8.97
N GLY A 209 -9.85 20.14 -10.08
CA GLY A 209 -9.24 20.16 -11.41
C GLY A 209 -8.54 18.86 -11.84
N ASP A 210 -8.49 17.83 -10.99
CA ASP A 210 -8.01 16.50 -11.35
C ASP A 210 -9.15 15.67 -11.96
N ASN A 211 -8.98 15.23 -13.21
CA ASN A 211 -9.90 14.33 -13.90
C ASN A 211 -9.60 12.85 -13.59
N GLY A 212 -8.99 12.57 -12.46
CA GLY A 212 -8.63 11.21 -12.06
C GLY A 212 -9.84 10.37 -11.64
N GLN A 213 -9.70 9.07 -11.79
CA GLN A 213 -10.69 8.09 -11.31
C GLN A 213 -10.85 8.17 -9.79
N LYS A 214 -12.09 8.16 -9.31
CA LYS A 214 -12.38 7.96 -7.90
C LYS A 214 -12.26 6.47 -7.57
N LEU A 215 -11.59 6.16 -6.46
CA LEU A 215 -11.47 4.80 -5.92
C LEU A 215 -12.02 4.80 -4.50
N ASP A 216 -13.08 4.04 -4.29
CA ASP A 216 -13.67 3.78 -2.99
C ASP A 216 -13.49 2.29 -2.62
N ILE A 217 -13.01 2.01 -1.41
CA ILE A 217 -12.75 0.66 -0.91
C ILE A 217 -13.43 0.52 0.44
N TRP A 218 -14.20 -0.56 0.64
CA TRP A 218 -14.84 -0.92 1.91
C TRP A 218 -14.15 -2.14 2.49
N PHE A 219 -13.40 -1.94 3.54
CA PHE A 219 -12.73 -3.01 4.27
C PHE A 219 -13.61 -3.54 5.38
N ALA A 220 -13.68 -4.87 5.55
CA ALA A 220 -14.45 -5.53 6.59
C ALA A 220 -13.53 -5.96 7.76
N PRO A 221 -13.51 -5.24 8.91
CA PRO A 221 -12.66 -5.61 10.05
C PRO A 221 -12.95 -7.01 10.59
N SER A 222 -14.21 -7.43 10.58
CA SER A 222 -14.65 -8.77 11.02
C SER A 222 -14.24 -9.90 10.07
N MET A 223 -13.73 -9.56 8.88
CA MET A 223 -13.27 -10.51 7.87
C MET A 223 -11.80 -10.20 7.52
N GLU A 224 -10.92 -10.18 8.51
CA GLU A 224 -9.48 -9.99 8.31
C GLU A 224 -9.09 -8.72 7.52
N TRP A 225 -9.98 -7.72 7.49
CA TRP A 225 -9.84 -6.51 6.69
C TRP A 225 -9.80 -6.76 5.17
N TYR A 226 -10.35 -7.86 4.70
CA TYR A 226 -10.53 -8.06 3.27
C TYR A 226 -11.40 -6.97 2.66
N PRO A 227 -11.13 -6.57 1.40
CA PRO A 227 -11.95 -5.60 0.69
C PRO A 227 -13.33 -6.23 0.37
N ALA A 228 -14.34 -5.85 1.15
CA ALA A 228 -15.72 -6.35 0.95
C ALA A 228 -16.38 -5.70 -0.27
N ARG A 229 -15.97 -4.49 -0.63
CA ARG A 229 -16.38 -3.81 -1.86
C ARG A 229 -15.27 -2.90 -2.36
N VAL A 230 -15.11 -2.83 -3.68
CA VAL A 230 -14.24 -1.85 -4.35
C VAL A 230 -15.04 -1.23 -5.49
N ARG A 231 -15.04 0.10 -5.58
CA ARG A 231 -15.69 0.84 -6.66
C ARG A 231 -14.74 1.85 -7.28
N ILE A 232 -14.59 1.75 -8.59
CA ILE A 232 -13.91 2.73 -9.41
C ILE A 232 -14.98 3.52 -10.15
N THR A 233 -14.90 4.85 -10.10
CA THR A 233 -15.81 5.74 -10.81
C THR A 233 -15.01 6.69 -11.67
N GLU A 234 -15.32 6.71 -12.97
CA GLU A 234 -14.73 7.63 -13.94
C GLU A 234 -15.32 9.04 -13.78
N PRO A 235 -14.63 10.08 -14.25
CA PRO A 235 -15.12 11.45 -14.16
C PRO A 235 -16.50 11.64 -14.83
N GLU A 236 -16.78 10.90 -15.90
CA GLU A 236 -18.03 10.94 -16.66
C GLU A 236 -19.18 10.19 -15.97
N GLY A 237 -18.93 9.56 -14.82
CA GLY A 237 -19.91 8.84 -14.03
C GLY A 237 -20.01 7.34 -14.33
N ASP A 238 -19.30 6.85 -15.34
CA ASP A 238 -19.13 5.39 -15.54
C ASP A 238 -18.48 4.77 -14.32
N PHE A 239 -18.88 3.54 -13.97
CA PHE A 239 -18.30 2.88 -12.81
C PHE A 239 -18.17 1.37 -12.99
N ILE A 240 -17.26 0.81 -12.21
CA ILE A 240 -17.14 -0.63 -11.97
C ILE A 240 -17.13 -0.83 -10.46
N GLU A 241 -18.05 -1.64 -9.95
CA GLU A 241 -18.13 -2.03 -8.56
C GLU A 241 -18.02 -3.54 -8.44
N GLN A 242 -17.13 -4.00 -7.59
CA GLN A 242 -17.04 -5.41 -7.19
C GLN A 242 -17.43 -5.55 -5.73
N THR A 243 -18.34 -6.48 -5.44
CA THR A 243 -18.81 -6.77 -4.08
C THR A 243 -18.54 -8.23 -3.75
N LEU A 244 -17.94 -8.47 -2.57
CA LEU A 244 -17.55 -9.78 -2.08
C LEU A 244 -18.75 -10.73 -1.99
N THR A 245 -18.58 -11.94 -2.52
CA THR A 245 -19.60 -13.01 -2.48
C THR A 245 -19.14 -14.21 -1.68
N LYS A 246 -17.83 -14.46 -1.61
CA LYS A 246 -17.25 -15.61 -0.89
C LYS A 246 -15.79 -15.36 -0.56
N VAL A 247 -15.32 -15.91 0.54
CA VAL A 247 -13.91 -16.03 0.91
C VAL A 247 -13.60 -17.50 1.17
N ASP A 248 -12.62 -18.02 0.48
CA ASP A 248 -12.08 -19.38 0.66
C ASP A 248 -10.67 -19.26 1.23
N PRO A 249 -10.45 -19.62 2.53
CA PRO A 249 -9.09 -19.66 3.09
C PRO A 249 -8.20 -20.63 2.33
N VAL A 250 -6.90 -20.26 2.18
CA VAL A 250 -5.87 -21.08 1.49
C VAL A 250 -4.76 -21.46 2.44
#